data_829abb8f05fdc160b65d5fa40016f383
#
_entry.id   829abb8f05fdc160b65d5fa40016f383
#
_cell.length_a   1.000
_cell.length_b   1.000
_cell.length_c   1.000
_cell.angle_alpha   90.00
_cell.angle_beta   90.00
_cell.angle_gamma   90.00
#
_symmetry.space_group_name_H-M   'P 1'
#
loop_
_entity.id
_entity.type
_entity.pdbx_description
1 polymer ?
#
loop_
_entity_poly.entity_id
_entity_poly.type
_entity_poly.pdbx_seq_one_letter_code
_entity_poly.pdbx_strand_id
1 'polypeptide(L)'
;METFKASDGTQLAYYIDDFTDPWKKAPILLLLHAAMGSARRYFAWVLPLARHYRVVRMDLRGHGNSQVPPTDRELTLERLVADVADLMDHLDCPSAHIVGNSAGGYLGQQLAMNHESRVRSLMLFGSTPGLKNSQAPSWIPQIQAKGLRPFLAETIADRLPLDKVDPGLVEWFLDEAAENDPAYIGKFVLLMARYDWSDQVSRITCPTLVVVPGAEPIGSTANYEPFRRHVRDVEMRVYEGAPHNICDAFPDRCSGDVLDFLGRRFGLGV
;
A
#
# COMPACT_ATOMS: atom_id res chain seq x y z
N MET A 1 -0.19 -17.93 6.10
CA MET A 1 0.48 -16.81 6.79
C MET A 1 1.81 -17.31 7.33
N GLU A 2 2.86 -16.58 7.06
CA GLU A 2 4.23 -16.83 7.50
C GLU A 2 4.74 -15.61 8.27
N THR A 3 5.85 -15.74 8.98
CA THR A 3 6.47 -14.64 9.72
C THR A 3 7.98 -14.65 9.53
N PHE A 4 8.59 -13.47 9.62
CA PHE A 4 10.05 -13.30 9.63
C PHE A 4 10.45 -12.28 10.69
N LYS A 5 11.73 -12.27 11.05
CA LYS A 5 12.29 -11.25 11.93
C LYS A 5 12.96 -10.17 11.08
N ALA A 6 12.47 -8.94 11.21
CA ALA A 6 13.15 -7.76 10.67
C ALA A 6 14.53 -7.59 11.34
N SER A 7 15.42 -6.80 10.72
CA SER A 7 16.79 -6.58 11.19
C SER A 7 16.89 -5.98 12.62
N ASP A 8 15.80 -5.36 13.11
CA ASP A 8 15.68 -4.87 14.49
C ASP A 8 15.07 -5.89 15.47
N GLY A 9 14.82 -7.13 15.00
CA GLY A 9 14.24 -8.23 15.77
C GLY A 9 12.73 -8.26 15.87
N THR A 10 12.01 -7.28 15.29
CA THR A 10 10.53 -7.25 15.28
C THR A 10 10.00 -8.37 14.37
N GLN A 11 8.98 -9.10 14.84
CA GLN A 11 8.33 -10.14 14.06
C GLN A 11 7.26 -9.53 13.15
N LEU A 12 7.39 -9.76 11.84
CA LEU A 12 6.47 -9.26 10.81
C LEU A 12 5.84 -10.43 10.08
N ALA A 13 4.58 -10.26 9.69
CA ALA A 13 3.78 -11.28 9.02
C ALA A 13 3.66 -10.99 7.51
N TYR A 14 3.57 -12.05 6.72
CA TYR A 14 3.33 -11.99 5.28
C TYR A 14 2.60 -13.25 4.79
N TYR A 15 2.11 -13.17 3.55
CA TYR A 15 1.43 -14.25 2.85
C TYR A 15 2.09 -14.43 1.50
N ILE A 16 2.22 -15.69 1.06
CA ILE A 16 2.66 -16.02 -0.30
C ILE A 16 1.51 -16.75 -0.99
N ASP A 17 1.16 -16.27 -2.16
CA ASP A 17 0.20 -16.89 -3.06
C ASP A 17 0.93 -17.13 -4.40
N ASP A 18 1.18 -18.38 -4.74
CA ASP A 18 1.93 -18.78 -5.93
C ASP A 18 1.23 -19.95 -6.64
N PHE A 19 0.62 -19.62 -7.77
CA PHE A 19 -0.01 -20.58 -8.68
C PHE A 19 0.66 -20.57 -10.06
N THR A 20 1.91 -20.12 -10.10
CA THR A 20 2.73 -20.10 -11.33
C THR A 20 3.16 -21.49 -11.75
N ASP A 21 3.73 -21.60 -12.92
CA ASP A 21 4.24 -22.89 -13.42
C ASP A 21 5.41 -23.37 -12.55
N PRO A 22 5.35 -24.56 -11.91
CA PRO A 22 6.34 -24.97 -10.90
C PRO A 22 7.74 -25.23 -11.46
N TRP A 23 7.89 -25.26 -12.77
CA TRP A 23 9.18 -25.37 -13.45
C TRP A 23 9.78 -24.00 -13.86
N LYS A 24 9.11 -22.89 -13.50
CA LYS A 24 9.56 -21.53 -13.77
C LYS A 24 9.84 -20.79 -12.47
N LYS A 25 10.80 -19.87 -12.50
CA LYS A 25 11.03 -18.93 -11.41
C LYS A 25 10.24 -17.65 -11.70
N ALA A 26 9.03 -17.56 -11.17
CA ALA A 26 8.21 -16.36 -11.33
C ALA A 26 8.77 -15.17 -10.56
N PRO A 27 8.66 -13.94 -11.10
CA PRO A 27 9.04 -12.73 -10.37
C PRO A 27 8.10 -12.47 -9.20
N ILE A 28 8.65 -11.83 -8.15
CA ILE A 28 7.85 -11.42 -7.00
C ILE A 28 7.08 -10.14 -7.32
N LEU A 29 5.77 -10.16 -6.99
CA LEU A 29 4.89 -9.01 -6.91
C LEU A 29 4.55 -8.78 -5.45
N LEU A 30 5.12 -7.72 -4.86
CA LEU A 30 4.94 -7.37 -3.45
C LEU A 30 3.81 -6.35 -3.29
N LEU A 31 2.81 -6.69 -2.49
CA LEU A 31 1.64 -5.85 -2.22
C LEU A 31 1.72 -5.26 -0.80
N LEU A 32 1.69 -3.93 -0.71
CA LEU A 32 1.79 -3.14 0.52
C LEU A 32 0.46 -2.39 0.76
N HIS A 33 -0.23 -2.71 1.84
CA HIS A 33 -1.58 -2.21 2.13
C HIS A 33 -1.60 -0.77 2.68
N ALA A 34 -2.79 -0.16 2.68
CA ALA A 34 -3.04 1.16 3.25
C ALA A 34 -2.96 1.15 4.79
N ALA A 35 -2.75 2.31 5.40
CA ALA A 35 -2.91 2.48 6.84
C ALA A 35 -4.28 1.96 7.31
N MET A 36 -4.34 1.48 8.56
CA MET A 36 -5.55 0.87 9.16
C MET A 36 -6.04 -0.39 8.42
N GLY A 37 -5.21 -1.00 7.57
CA GLY A 37 -5.54 -2.21 6.84
C GLY A 37 -4.65 -3.39 7.24
N SER A 38 -4.71 -4.43 6.43
CA SER A 38 -3.86 -5.62 6.52
C SER A 38 -3.62 -6.21 5.13
N ALA A 39 -2.74 -7.18 5.02
CA ALA A 39 -2.51 -7.97 3.81
C ALA A 39 -3.77 -8.69 3.30
N ARG A 40 -4.74 -8.95 4.18
CA ARG A 40 -6.03 -9.57 3.84
C ARG A 40 -6.86 -8.72 2.89
N ARG A 41 -6.69 -7.40 2.88
CA ARG A 41 -7.44 -6.49 2.00
C ARG A 41 -7.14 -6.69 0.51
N TYR A 42 -6.09 -7.43 0.19
CA TYR A 42 -5.78 -7.86 -1.18
C TYR A 42 -6.38 -9.23 -1.55
N PHE A 43 -7.38 -9.76 -0.80
CA PHE A 43 -7.93 -11.10 -1.05
C PHE A 43 -8.40 -11.31 -2.50
N ALA A 44 -9.10 -10.33 -3.07
CA ALA A 44 -9.63 -10.42 -4.43
C ALA A 44 -8.54 -10.26 -5.53
N TRP A 45 -7.37 -9.73 -5.17
CA TRP A 45 -6.24 -9.54 -6.08
C TRP A 45 -5.44 -10.82 -6.31
N VAL A 46 -5.54 -11.78 -5.39
CA VAL A 46 -4.70 -12.99 -5.39
C VAL A 46 -4.91 -13.80 -6.65
N LEU A 47 -6.16 -14.17 -6.96
CA LEU A 47 -6.45 -15.08 -8.07
C LEU A 47 -5.93 -14.57 -9.42
N PRO A 48 -6.21 -13.34 -9.85
CA PRO A 48 -5.72 -12.86 -11.15
C PRO A 48 -4.21 -12.69 -11.20
N LEU A 49 -3.56 -12.34 -10.09
CA LEU A 49 -2.12 -12.05 -10.08
C LEU A 49 -1.24 -13.29 -9.87
N ALA A 50 -1.67 -14.21 -8.99
CA ALA A 50 -0.84 -15.34 -8.56
C ALA A 50 -0.63 -16.41 -9.65
N ARG A 51 -1.37 -16.37 -10.76
CA ARG A 51 -1.11 -17.21 -11.93
C ARG A 51 0.14 -16.76 -12.70
N HIS A 52 0.52 -15.49 -12.56
CA HIS A 52 1.61 -14.86 -13.31
C HIS A 52 2.82 -14.49 -12.44
N TYR A 53 2.59 -14.22 -11.16
CA TYR A 53 3.60 -13.75 -10.22
C TYR A 53 3.56 -14.56 -8.93
N ARG A 54 4.70 -14.69 -8.26
CA ARG A 54 4.72 -15.06 -6.85
C ARG A 54 4.26 -13.82 -6.06
N VAL A 55 2.98 -13.80 -5.68
CA VAL A 55 2.37 -12.66 -4.97
C VAL A 55 2.75 -12.75 -3.51
N VAL A 56 3.36 -11.70 -3.00
CA VAL A 56 3.71 -11.55 -1.58
C VAL A 56 2.90 -10.39 -1.01
N ARG A 57 2.11 -10.65 0.03
CA ARG A 57 1.30 -9.64 0.72
C ARG A 57 1.84 -9.48 2.13
N MET A 58 2.36 -8.30 2.46
CA MET A 58 2.96 -8.00 3.76
C MET A 58 1.95 -7.31 4.67
N ASP A 59 1.84 -7.74 5.91
CA ASP A 59 1.28 -6.92 6.98
C ASP A 59 2.34 -5.92 7.42
N LEU A 60 2.08 -4.63 7.24
CA LEU A 60 3.01 -3.58 7.68
C LEU A 60 3.21 -3.63 9.18
N ARG A 61 4.38 -3.19 9.67
CA ARG A 61 4.69 -3.12 11.11
C ARG A 61 3.51 -2.55 11.90
N GLY A 62 3.09 -3.26 12.95
CA GLY A 62 1.98 -2.86 13.82
C GLY A 62 0.58 -2.93 13.20
N HIS A 63 0.44 -3.56 12.03
CA HIS A 63 -0.83 -3.83 11.37
C HIS A 63 -1.04 -5.33 11.20
N GLY A 64 -2.31 -5.75 11.15
CA GLY A 64 -2.69 -7.13 10.92
C GLY A 64 -2.03 -8.08 11.92
N ASN A 65 -1.30 -9.08 11.43
CA ASN A 65 -0.59 -10.07 12.25
C ASN A 65 0.88 -9.70 12.54
N SER A 66 1.34 -8.55 12.05
CA SER A 66 2.67 -8.03 12.37
C SER A 66 2.73 -7.45 13.77
N GLN A 67 3.82 -7.72 14.47
CA GLN A 67 4.01 -7.27 15.85
C GLN A 67 3.85 -5.75 15.97
N VAL A 68 3.05 -5.31 16.93
CA VAL A 68 2.99 -3.92 17.38
C VAL A 68 4.25 -3.64 18.21
N PRO A 69 5.10 -2.66 17.83
CA PRO A 69 6.28 -2.33 18.61
C PRO A 69 5.91 -1.80 20.00
N PRO A 70 6.81 -1.94 20.99
CA PRO A 70 6.66 -1.28 22.29
C PRO A 70 6.42 0.23 22.14
N THR A 71 5.61 0.81 23.03
CA THR A 71 5.16 2.21 22.93
C THR A 71 6.30 3.22 23.06
N ASP A 72 7.39 2.85 23.73
CA ASP A 72 8.60 3.66 23.90
C ASP A 72 9.56 3.57 22.71
N ARG A 73 9.36 2.63 21.80
CA ARG A 73 10.18 2.54 20.60
C ARG A 73 9.79 3.63 19.60
N GLU A 74 10.77 4.35 19.12
CA GLU A 74 10.57 5.34 18.07
C GLU A 74 10.15 4.66 16.76
N LEU A 75 9.15 5.24 16.10
CA LEU A 75 8.72 4.85 14.77
C LEU A 75 9.25 5.85 13.75
N THR A 76 10.03 5.37 12.78
CA THR A 76 10.60 6.20 11.71
C THR A 76 10.20 5.68 10.33
N LEU A 77 10.20 6.56 9.34
CA LEU A 77 9.90 6.18 7.96
C LEU A 77 10.97 5.22 7.42
N GLU A 78 12.22 5.48 7.76
CA GLU A 78 13.37 4.65 7.37
C GLU A 78 13.22 3.22 7.89
N ARG A 79 12.74 3.06 9.14
CA ARG A 79 12.50 1.72 9.70
C ARG A 79 11.38 0.99 8.96
N LEU A 80 10.29 1.67 8.62
CA LEU A 80 9.20 1.08 7.86
C LEU A 80 9.62 0.67 6.44
N VAL A 81 10.47 1.46 5.79
CA VAL A 81 11.05 1.12 4.48
C VAL A 81 12.01 -0.06 4.61
N ALA A 82 12.83 -0.08 5.66
CA ALA A 82 13.75 -1.18 5.91
C ALA A 82 13.00 -2.50 6.21
N ASP A 83 11.79 -2.48 6.78
CA ASP A 83 10.97 -3.68 6.95
C ASP A 83 10.63 -4.34 5.61
N VAL A 84 10.35 -3.53 4.59
CA VAL A 84 10.09 -4.02 3.23
C VAL A 84 11.35 -4.63 2.63
N ALA A 85 12.50 -3.98 2.80
CA ALA A 85 13.79 -4.50 2.34
C ALA A 85 14.17 -5.80 3.07
N ASP A 86 13.97 -5.86 4.39
CA ASP A 86 14.22 -7.06 5.21
C ASP A 86 13.34 -8.25 4.75
N LEU A 87 12.07 -8.01 4.38
CA LEU A 87 11.22 -9.05 3.80
C LEU A 87 11.78 -9.53 2.46
N MET A 88 12.20 -8.62 1.61
CA MET A 88 12.80 -8.99 0.33
C MET A 88 14.08 -9.81 0.51
N ASP A 89 14.93 -9.46 1.49
CA ASP A 89 16.14 -10.21 1.83
C ASP A 89 15.80 -11.59 2.39
N HIS A 90 14.81 -11.69 3.28
CA HIS A 90 14.31 -12.96 3.81
C HIS A 90 13.80 -13.91 2.72
N LEU A 91 13.27 -13.37 1.62
CA LEU A 91 12.75 -14.14 0.49
C LEU A 91 13.78 -14.39 -0.63
N ASP A 92 15.06 -14.06 -0.39
CA ASP A 92 16.12 -14.10 -1.42
C ASP A 92 15.70 -13.34 -2.70
N CYS A 93 15.00 -12.21 -2.54
CA CYS A 93 14.46 -11.40 -3.62
C CYS A 93 15.32 -10.15 -3.85
N PRO A 94 16.23 -10.16 -4.83
CA PRO A 94 17.08 -9.00 -5.10
C PRO A 94 16.27 -7.79 -5.61
N SER A 95 15.20 -8.03 -6.35
CA SER A 95 14.32 -6.98 -6.84
C SER A 95 12.90 -7.49 -7.11
N ALA A 96 11.88 -6.66 -6.87
CA ALA A 96 10.47 -6.99 -7.02
C ALA A 96 9.70 -5.92 -7.80
N HIS A 97 8.53 -6.31 -8.31
CA HIS A 97 7.48 -5.38 -8.66
C HIS A 97 6.73 -4.98 -7.39
N ILE A 98 6.50 -3.69 -7.16
CA ILE A 98 5.87 -3.18 -5.94
C ILE A 98 4.52 -2.58 -6.27
N VAL A 99 3.48 -3.05 -5.58
CA VAL A 99 2.16 -2.41 -5.54
C VAL A 99 1.99 -1.79 -4.16
N GLY A 100 1.69 -0.51 -4.10
CA GLY A 100 1.43 0.19 -2.86
C GLY A 100 0.09 0.92 -2.88
N ASN A 101 -0.76 0.63 -1.90
CA ASN A 101 -2.00 1.36 -1.66
C ASN A 101 -1.79 2.39 -0.55
N SER A 102 -2.05 3.68 -0.83
CA SER A 102 -1.97 4.76 0.17
C SER A 102 -0.64 4.71 0.94
N ALA A 103 -0.65 4.42 2.24
CA ALA A 103 0.54 4.30 3.08
C ALA A 103 1.56 3.27 2.56
N GLY A 104 1.11 2.13 2.04
CA GLY A 104 2.00 1.14 1.41
C GLY A 104 2.70 1.72 0.18
N GLY A 105 2.03 2.61 -0.55
CA GLY A 105 2.63 3.32 -1.68
C GLY A 105 3.70 4.32 -1.23
N TYR A 106 3.58 4.94 -0.04
CA TYR A 106 4.65 5.78 0.52
C TYR A 106 5.93 4.99 0.75
N LEU A 107 5.81 3.78 1.31
CA LEU A 107 6.95 2.90 1.50
C LEU A 107 7.55 2.45 0.15
N GLY A 108 6.70 2.10 -0.81
CA GLY A 108 7.13 1.76 -2.18
C GLY A 108 7.88 2.90 -2.88
N GLN A 109 7.40 4.14 -2.75
CA GLN A 109 8.08 5.33 -3.27
C GLN A 109 9.45 5.53 -2.63
N GLN A 110 9.53 5.46 -1.30
CA GLN A 110 10.79 5.60 -0.57
C GLN A 110 11.78 4.49 -0.91
N LEU A 111 11.30 3.25 -1.07
CA LEU A 111 12.15 2.15 -1.53
C LEU A 111 12.68 2.43 -2.94
N ALA A 112 11.83 2.88 -3.88
CA ALA A 112 12.22 3.19 -5.24
C ALA A 112 13.23 4.36 -5.33
N MET A 113 13.07 5.38 -4.48
CA MET A 113 13.96 6.55 -4.45
C MET A 113 15.32 6.27 -3.79
N ASN A 114 15.36 5.39 -2.78
CA ASN A 114 16.56 5.18 -1.97
C ASN A 114 17.25 3.84 -2.22
N HIS A 115 16.55 2.89 -2.85
CA HIS A 115 17.04 1.53 -3.17
C HIS A 115 16.64 1.14 -4.59
N GLU A 116 17.03 1.95 -5.58
CA GLU A 116 16.63 1.85 -6.99
C GLU A 116 16.72 0.42 -7.55
N SER A 117 17.84 -0.28 -7.29
CA SER A 117 18.06 -1.64 -7.77
C SER A 117 17.09 -2.70 -7.21
N ARG A 118 16.36 -2.36 -6.13
CA ARG A 118 15.40 -3.25 -5.47
C ARG A 118 14.00 -3.20 -6.12
N VAL A 119 13.68 -2.18 -6.93
CA VAL A 119 12.35 -1.95 -7.48
C VAL A 119 12.37 -2.06 -9.00
N ARG A 120 11.78 -3.14 -9.52
CA ARG A 120 11.65 -3.36 -10.98
C ARG A 120 10.59 -2.44 -11.61
N SER A 121 9.49 -2.24 -10.91
CA SER A 121 8.44 -1.28 -11.25
C SER A 121 7.64 -0.91 -10.01
N LEU A 122 7.00 0.25 -10.03
CA LEU A 122 6.21 0.78 -8.93
C LEU A 122 4.79 1.06 -9.40
N MET A 123 3.79 0.52 -8.69
CA MET A 123 2.39 0.76 -9.00
C MET A 123 1.70 1.32 -7.76
N LEU A 124 1.22 2.56 -7.87
CA LEU A 124 0.68 3.36 -6.77
C LEU A 124 -0.83 3.53 -6.93
N PHE A 125 -1.57 3.17 -5.90
CA PHE A 125 -3.02 3.30 -5.85
C PHE A 125 -3.42 4.21 -4.69
N GLY A 126 -4.07 5.35 -4.96
CA GLY A 126 -4.45 6.30 -3.92
C GLY A 126 -3.28 6.79 -3.06
N SER A 127 -2.08 6.93 -3.64
CA SER A 127 -0.86 7.26 -2.92
C SER A 127 -0.17 8.48 -3.51
N THR A 128 -0.27 9.61 -2.82
CA THR A 128 0.38 10.88 -3.15
C THR A 128 1.87 10.89 -2.78
N PRO A 129 2.67 11.89 -3.14
CA PRO A 129 4.06 12.02 -2.68
C PRO A 129 4.18 12.50 -1.23
N GLY A 130 3.47 11.87 -0.33
CA GLY A 130 3.44 12.22 1.09
C GLY A 130 2.07 12.70 1.56
N LEU A 131 1.93 12.89 2.88
CA LEU A 131 0.66 13.21 3.54
C LEU A 131 0.73 14.53 4.32
N LYS A 132 1.79 15.30 4.13
CA LYS A 132 1.94 16.62 4.76
C LYS A 132 0.81 17.56 4.32
N ASN A 133 0.32 18.37 5.25
CA ASN A 133 -0.80 19.28 5.03
C ASN A 133 -2.16 18.61 4.75
N SER A 134 -2.29 17.32 5.02
CA SER A 134 -3.57 16.61 4.98
C SER A 134 -4.36 16.81 6.29
N GLN A 135 -5.62 16.35 6.28
CA GLN A 135 -6.46 16.34 7.47
C GLN A 135 -6.13 15.17 8.43
N ALA A 136 -5.20 14.29 8.08
CA ALA A 136 -4.91 13.08 8.85
C ALA A 136 -4.60 13.31 10.34
N PRO A 137 -3.87 14.35 10.76
CA PRO A 137 -3.67 14.64 12.19
C PRO A 137 -4.97 14.90 12.96
N SER A 138 -6.03 15.44 12.34
CA SER A 138 -7.32 15.72 12.99
C SER A 138 -8.11 14.44 13.30
N TRP A 139 -7.74 13.30 12.72
CA TRP A 139 -8.37 12.01 12.99
C TRP A 139 -7.98 11.44 14.36
N ILE A 140 -6.78 11.78 14.85
CA ILE A 140 -6.19 11.15 16.03
C ILE A 140 -7.06 11.29 17.28
N PRO A 141 -7.55 12.50 17.66
CA PRO A 141 -8.43 12.63 18.82
C PRO A 141 -9.72 11.81 18.69
N GLN A 142 -10.25 11.68 17.47
CA GLN A 142 -11.46 10.92 17.20
C GLN A 142 -11.21 9.41 17.33
N ILE A 143 -10.10 8.91 16.76
CA ILE A 143 -9.70 7.51 16.89
C ILE A 143 -9.45 7.14 18.34
N GLN A 144 -8.79 8.02 19.12
CA GLN A 144 -8.53 7.80 20.54
C GLN A 144 -9.81 7.78 21.38
N ALA A 145 -10.80 8.64 21.04
CA ALA A 145 -12.03 8.75 21.80
C ALA A 145 -13.00 7.59 21.56
N LYS A 146 -13.10 7.07 20.33
CA LYS A 146 -14.15 6.12 19.94
C LYS A 146 -13.67 4.83 19.28
N GLY A 147 -12.34 4.71 19.04
CA GLY A 147 -11.75 3.57 18.33
C GLY A 147 -11.83 3.69 16.80
N LEU A 148 -11.18 2.76 16.11
CA LEU A 148 -11.06 2.79 14.65
C LEU A 148 -12.38 2.54 13.93
N ARG A 149 -13.13 1.50 14.35
CA ARG A 149 -14.38 1.13 13.67
C ARG A 149 -15.43 2.25 13.64
N PRO A 150 -15.82 2.87 14.78
CA PRO A 150 -16.77 3.98 14.76
C PRO A 150 -16.26 5.21 13.99
N PHE A 151 -14.97 5.55 14.13
CA PHE A 151 -14.37 6.64 13.37
C PHE A 151 -14.47 6.40 11.86
N LEU A 152 -14.14 5.20 11.38
CA LEU A 152 -14.21 4.87 9.97
C LEU A 152 -15.65 4.76 9.46
N ALA A 153 -16.56 4.25 10.27
CA ALA A 153 -17.98 4.18 9.90
C ALA A 153 -18.60 5.57 9.64
N GLU A 154 -18.22 6.57 10.44
CA GLU A 154 -18.69 7.95 10.24
C GLU A 154 -18.10 8.62 8.98
N THR A 155 -16.95 8.15 8.52
CA THR A 155 -16.22 8.72 7.37
C THR A 155 -16.09 7.72 6.20
N ILE A 156 -16.95 6.71 6.17
CA ILE A 156 -16.81 5.60 5.22
C ILE A 156 -17.01 6.03 3.76
N ALA A 157 -17.85 7.04 3.53
CA ALA A 157 -18.07 7.58 2.18
C ALA A 157 -16.82 8.23 1.56
N ASP A 158 -15.87 8.70 2.39
CA ASP A 158 -14.57 9.19 1.92
C ASP A 158 -13.68 8.06 1.39
N ARG A 159 -14.02 6.82 1.70
CA ARG A 159 -13.22 5.63 1.43
C ARG A 159 -13.83 4.71 0.41
N LEU A 160 -15.12 4.44 0.51
CA LEU A 160 -15.83 3.49 -0.36
C LEU A 160 -17.04 4.15 -1.04
N PRO A 161 -17.28 3.88 -2.32
CA PRO A 161 -18.47 4.37 -3.04
C PRO A 161 -19.67 3.49 -2.65
N LEU A 162 -20.41 3.89 -1.62
CA LEU A 162 -21.44 3.10 -0.97
C LEU A 162 -22.59 2.66 -1.90
N ASP A 163 -22.78 3.37 -2.99
CA ASP A 163 -23.75 3.05 -4.06
C ASP A 163 -23.26 1.99 -5.05
N LYS A 164 -21.97 1.62 -4.99
CA LYS A 164 -21.30 0.72 -5.97
C LYS A 164 -20.67 -0.52 -5.35
N VAL A 165 -20.64 -0.62 -4.03
CA VAL A 165 -20.04 -1.75 -3.33
C VAL A 165 -21.08 -2.56 -2.56
N ASP A 166 -20.80 -3.85 -2.35
CA ASP A 166 -21.61 -4.70 -1.49
C ASP A 166 -21.56 -4.19 -0.04
N PRO A 167 -22.71 -4.05 0.66
CA PRO A 167 -22.72 -3.67 2.08
C PRO A 167 -21.87 -4.59 2.97
N GLY A 168 -21.74 -5.87 2.62
CA GLY A 168 -20.86 -6.81 3.31
C GLY A 168 -19.37 -6.43 3.21
N LEU A 169 -18.96 -5.83 2.09
CA LEU A 169 -17.60 -5.27 1.97
C LEU A 169 -17.38 -4.12 2.94
N VAL A 170 -18.39 -3.27 3.13
CA VAL A 170 -18.29 -2.13 4.06
C VAL A 170 -18.09 -2.63 5.49
N GLU A 171 -18.92 -3.56 5.94
CA GLU A 171 -18.81 -4.15 7.28
C GLU A 171 -17.46 -4.85 7.47
N TRP A 172 -17.07 -5.69 6.51
CA TRP A 172 -15.79 -6.37 6.56
C TRP A 172 -14.59 -5.40 6.58
N PHE A 173 -14.64 -4.31 5.79
CA PHE A 173 -13.63 -3.26 5.80
C PHE A 173 -13.47 -2.60 7.16
N LEU A 174 -14.60 -2.31 7.83
CA LEU A 174 -14.63 -1.70 9.16
C LEU A 174 -14.08 -2.65 10.22
N ASP A 175 -14.44 -3.93 10.15
CA ASP A 175 -14.00 -4.96 11.09
C ASP A 175 -12.49 -5.23 10.93
N GLU A 176 -11.98 -5.38 9.70
CA GLU A 176 -10.54 -5.52 9.44
C GLU A 176 -9.72 -4.34 9.97
N ALA A 177 -10.23 -3.12 9.82
CA ALA A 177 -9.54 -1.95 10.36
C ALA A 177 -9.54 -1.94 11.90
N ALA A 178 -10.61 -2.43 12.52
CA ALA A 178 -10.76 -2.48 13.98
C ALA A 178 -9.80 -3.47 14.66
N GLU A 179 -9.26 -4.45 13.94
CA GLU A 179 -8.25 -5.37 14.45
C GLU A 179 -6.90 -4.69 14.78
N ASN A 180 -6.67 -3.48 14.25
CA ASN A 180 -5.42 -2.76 14.48
C ASN A 180 -5.44 -1.99 15.82
N ASP A 181 -4.27 -1.83 16.45
CA ASP A 181 -4.09 -1.05 17.67
C ASP A 181 -4.31 0.45 17.41
N PRO A 182 -5.34 1.10 18.01
CA PRO A 182 -5.63 2.51 17.72
C PRO A 182 -4.50 3.47 18.13
N ALA A 183 -3.75 3.15 19.19
CA ALA A 183 -2.66 3.99 19.67
C ALA A 183 -1.47 3.92 18.69
N TYR A 184 -1.16 2.72 18.19
CA TYR A 184 -0.14 2.55 17.16
C TYR A 184 -0.55 3.22 15.84
N ILE A 185 -1.78 3.03 15.39
CA ILE A 185 -2.30 3.71 14.19
C ILE A 185 -2.19 5.22 14.31
N GLY A 186 -2.49 5.78 15.48
CA GLY A 186 -2.30 7.21 15.76
C GLY A 186 -0.84 7.65 15.53
N LYS A 187 0.13 6.92 16.08
CA LYS A 187 1.57 7.20 15.86
C LYS A 187 1.96 7.09 14.39
N PHE A 188 1.49 6.04 13.70
CA PHE A 188 1.76 5.79 12.29
C PHE A 188 1.25 6.92 11.41
N VAL A 189 -0.01 7.35 11.60
CA VAL A 189 -0.62 8.44 10.84
C VAL A 189 0.10 9.76 11.08
N LEU A 190 0.45 10.08 12.35
CA LEU A 190 1.21 11.29 12.68
C LEU A 190 2.61 11.28 12.06
N LEU A 191 3.26 10.11 12.00
CA LEU A 191 4.54 9.98 11.29
C LEU A 191 4.37 10.32 9.81
N MET A 192 3.42 9.68 9.11
CA MET A 192 3.20 9.89 7.67
C MET A 192 2.84 11.34 7.35
N ALA A 193 2.09 12.02 8.23
CA ALA A 193 1.69 13.41 8.05
C ALA A 193 2.84 14.42 8.14
N ARG A 194 4.05 14.00 8.52
CA ARG A 194 5.23 14.89 8.55
C ARG A 194 5.90 15.04 7.19
N TYR A 195 5.62 14.12 6.25
CA TYR A 195 6.41 13.97 5.04
C TYR A 195 5.70 14.49 3.80
N ASP A 196 6.49 15.16 2.98
CA ASP A 196 6.20 15.52 1.59
C ASP A 196 7.53 15.42 0.82
N TRP A 197 7.53 14.60 -0.23
CA TRP A 197 8.69 14.43 -1.11
C TRP A 197 8.35 14.73 -2.57
N SER A 198 7.38 15.61 -2.81
CA SER A 198 6.96 16.05 -4.15
C SER A 198 8.15 16.50 -5.01
N ASP A 199 9.14 17.16 -4.39
CA ASP A 199 10.36 17.63 -5.06
C ASP A 199 11.37 16.51 -5.35
N GLN A 200 11.15 15.31 -4.81
CA GLN A 200 12.10 14.19 -4.89
C GLN A 200 11.61 13.04 -5.77
N VAL A 201 10.35 13.06 -6.23
CA VAL A 201 9.78 11.95 -7.03
C VAL A 201 10.53 11.72 -8.36
N SER A 202 11.31 12.70 -8.83
CA SER A 202 12.22 12.53 -9.98
C SER A 202 13.32 11.47 -9.76
N ARG A 203 13.57 11.06 -8.50
CA ARG A 203 14.47 9.97 -8.14
C ARG A 203 13.87 8.59 -8.36
N ILE A 204 12.57 8.51 -8.66
CA ILE A 204 11.92 7.25 -9.08
C ILE A 204 12.28 7.02 -10.54
N THR A 205 13.15 6.05 -10.80
CA THR A 205 13.70 5.75 -12.14
C THR A 205 13.05 4.55 -12.80
N CYS A 206 12.39 3.68 -12.01
CA CYS A 206 11.70 2.50 -12.54
C CYS A 206 10.38 2.88 -13.23
N PRO A 207 9.88 2.05 -14.18
CA PRO A 207 8.55 2.21 -14.76
C PRO A 207 7.49 2.30 -13.68
N THR A 208 6.65 3.33 -13.72
CA THR A 208 5.70 3.66 -12.66
C THR A 208 4.27 3.80 -13.21
N LEU A 209 3.32 3.12 -12.56
CA LEU A 209 1.89 3.33 -12.75
C LEU A 209 1.32 4.07 -11.53
N VAL A 210 0.57 5.14 -11.78
CA VAL A 210 -0.14 5.89 -10.73
C VAL A 210 -1.64 5.86 -11.01
N VAL A 211 -2.41 5.23 -10.13
CA VAL A 211 -3.87 5.18 -10.22
C VAL A 211 -4.47 6.14 -9.19
N VAL A 212 -5.14 7.16 -9.71
CA VAL A 212 -5.66 8.29 -8.95
C VAL A 212 -7.15 8.09 -8.65
N PRO A 213 -7.58 8.13 -7.38
CA PRO A 213 -9.00 8.26 -7.05
C PRO A 213 -9.52 9.62 -7.54
N GLY A 214 -10.52 9.62 -8.44
CA GLY A 214 -11.00 10.84 -9.09
C GLY A 214 -11.78 11.78 -8.17
N ALA A 215 -12.29 11.26 -7.05
CA ALA A 215 -12.94 12.04 -5.99
C ALA A 215 -12.17 11.93 -4.67
N GLU A 216 -10.85 12.10 -4.70
CA GLU A 216 -9.91 11.89 -3.58
C GLU A 216 -10.18 12.87 -2.41
N PRO A 217 -10.82 12.45 -1.30
CA PRO A 217 -11.15 13.35 -0.19
C PRO A 217 -10.09 13.34 0.93
N ILE A 218 -9.24 12.30 0.98
CA ILE A 218 -8.18 12.16 2.01
C ILE A 218 -6.99 13.06 1.67
N GLY A 219 -6.61 13.06 0.40
CA GLY A 219 -5.65 13.99 -0.16
C GLY A 219 -6.35 14.96 -1.13
N SER A 220 -5.70 15.25 -2.23
CA SER A 220 -6.26 16.00 -3.35
C SER A 220 -5.75 15.40 -4.64
N THR A 221 -6.60 15.36 -5.67
CA THR A 221 -6.16 14.91 -7.02
C THR A 221 -4.99 15.75 -7.54
N ALA A 222 -4.91 17.03 -7.15
CA ALA A 222 -3.78 17.90 -7.49
C ALA A 222 -2.44 17.42 -6.92
N ASN A 223 -2.46 16.69 -5.80
CA ASN A 223 -1.24 16.16 -5.15
C ASN A 223 -0.56 15.03 -5.94
N TYR A 224 -1.21 14.50 -6.99
CA TYR A 224 -0.61 13.52 -7.90
C TYR A 224 0.17 14.16 -9.05
N GLU A 225 0.03 15.48 -9.27
CA GLU A 225 0.66 16.19 -10.36
C GLU A 225 2.19 16.12 -10.36
N PRO A 226 2.89 16.08 -9.20
CA PRO A 226 4.35 15.88 -9.18
C PRO A 226 4.82 14.62 -9.91
N PHE A 227 4.07 13.51 -9.83
CA PHE A 227 4.41 12.30 -10.58
C PHE A 227 4.39 12.55 -12.09
N ARG A 228 3.34 13.19 -12.60
CA ARG A 228 3.21 13.52 -14.02
C ARG A 228 4.34 14.40 -14.52
N ARG A 229 4.77 15.36 -13.70
CA ARG A 229 5.78 16.34 -14.09
C ARG A 229 7.21 15.85 -13.97
N HIS A 230 7.48 15.00 -12.98
CA HIS A 230 8.86 14.75 -12.56
C HIS A 230 9.29 13.29 -12.66
N VAL A 231 8.38 12.32 -12.68
CA VAL A 231 8.75 10.92 -12.93
C VAL A 231 8.88 10.68 -14.43
N ARG A 232 10.05 10.24 -14.84
CA ARG A 232 10.41 10.13 -16.27
C ARG A 232 9.55 9.11 -17.02
N ASP A 233 9.30 7.96 -16.41
CA ASP A 233 8.54 6.86 -17.01
C ASP A 233 7.29 6.56 -16.16
N VAL A 234 6.28 7.41 -16.33
CA VAL A 234 5.02 7.33 -15.58
C VAL A 234 3.82 7.17 -16.49
N GLU A 235 2.94 6.25 -16.13
CA GLU A 235 1.58 6.12 -16.67
C GLU A 235 0.60 6.48 -15.56
N MET A 236 -0.38 7.33 -15.88
CA MET A 236 -1.40 7.75 -14.91
C MET A 236 -2.80 7.32 -15.39
N ARG A 237 -3.58 6.75 -14.48
CA ARG A 237 -4.99 6.40 -14.69
C ARG A 237 -5.84 7.08 -13.62
N VAL A 238 -6.98 7.62 -14.02
CA VAL A 238 -7.94 8.24 -13.09
C VAL A 238 -9.18 7.35 -13.01
N TYR A 239 -9.61 7.06 -11.79
CA TYR A 239 -10.87 6.37 -11.53
C TYR A 239 -11.92 7.42 -11.18
N GLU A 240 -12.56 7.96 -12.21
CA GLU A 240 -13.51 9.07 -12.10
C GLU A 240 -14.60 8.80 -11.04
N GLY A 241 -14.78 9.76 -10.14
CA GLY A 241 -15.77 9.70 -9.07
C GLY A 241 -15.48 8.66 -7.98
N ALA A 242 -14.35 7.97 -8.04
CA ALA A 242 -13.98 7.00 -7.02
C ALA A 242 -13.35 7.69 -5.78
N PRO A 243 -13.76 7.33 -4.55
CA PRO A 243 -13.13 7.79 -3.32
C PRO A 243 -11.81 7.04 -3.06
N HIS A 244 -11.18 7.28 -1.91
CA HIS A 244 -9.79 6.92 -1.61
C HIS A 244 -9.43 5.43 -1.78
N ASN A 245 -10.26 4.51 -1.28
CA ASN A 245 -9.94 3.08 -1.19
C ASN A 245 -10.32 2.30 -2.45
N ILE A 246 -9.76 2.70 -3.59
CA ILE A 246 -10.03 2.08 -4.90
C ILE A 246 -9.61 0.61 -4.96
N CYS A 247 -8.58 0.21 -4.22
CA CYS A 247 -8.10 -1.18 -4.19
C CYS A 247 -9.13 -2.15 -3.60
N ASP A 248 -9.91 -1.68 -2.63
CA ASP A 248 -10.98 -2.44 -1.99
C ASP A 248 -12.27 -2.39 -2.81
N ALA A 249 -12.59 -1.20 -3.34
CA ALA A 249 -13.85 -0.97 -4.05
C ALA A 249 -13.87 -1.57 -5.47
N PHE A 250 -12.72 -1.60 -6.15
CA PHE A 250 -12.60 -2.01 -7.55
C PHE A 250 -11.44 -3.00 -7.77
N PRO A 251 -11.38 -4.11 -7.01
CA PRO A 251 -10.23 -5.01 -7.01
C PRO A 251 -9.91 -5.61 -8.39
N ASP A 252 -10.94 -5.98 -9.16
CA ASP A 252 -10.76 -6.57 -10.49
C ASP A 252 -10.17 -5.56 -11.48
N ARG A 253 -10.64 -4.31 -11.42
CA ARG A 253 -10.12 -3.24 -12.26
C ARG A 253 -8.68 -2.92 -11.90
N CYS A 254 -8.37 -2.81 -10.60
CA CYS A 254 -7.03 -2.52 -10.11
C CYS A 254 -6.03 -3.63 -10.47
N SER A 255 -6.38 -4.89 -10.21
CA SER A 255 -5.52 -6.03 -10.57
C SER A 255 -5.36 -6.18 -12.09
N GLY A 256 -6.41 -5.89 -12.86
CA GLY A 256 -6.37 -5.82 -14.33
C GLY A 256 -5.41 -4.73 -14.83
N ASP A 257 -5.43 -3.54 -14.20
CA ASP A 257 -4.50 -2.45 -14.51
C ASP A 257 -3.05 -2.83 -14.23
N VAL A 258 -2.79 -3.56 -13.14
CA VAL A 258 -1.45 -4.11 -12.83
C VAL A 258 -1.01 -5.09 -13.89
N LEU A 259 -1.86 -6.06 -14.27
CA LEU A 259 -1.53 -7.06 -15.28
C LEU A 259 -1.29 -6.42 -16.66
N ASP A 260 -2.11 -5.46 -17.06
CA ASP A 260 -1.94 -4.73 -18.31
C ASP A 260 -0.61 -3.96 -18.33
N PHE A 261 -0.33 -3.20 -17.27
CA PHE A 261 0.91 -2.44 -17.15
C PHE A 261 2.15 -3.35 -17.18
N LEU A 262 2.17 -4.40 -16.36
CA LEU A 262 3.30 -5.33 -16.30
C LEU A 262 3.44 -6.14 -17.59
N GLY A 263 2.33 -6.58 -18.18
CA GLY A 263 2.32 -7.35 -19.44
C GLY A 263 2.92 -6.57 -20.59
N ARG A 264 2.58 -5.27 -20.72
CA ARG A 264 3.13 -4.39 -21.78
C ARG A 264 4.60 -4.05 -21.58
N ARG A 265 5.06 -3.98 -20.33
CA ARG A 265 6.42 -3.53 -19.98
C ARG A 265 7.42 -4.65 -19.86
N PHE A 266 6.99 -5.81 -19.38
CA PHE A 266 7.90 -6.91 -19.00
C PHE A 266 7.48 -8.28 -19.58
N GLY A 267 6.28 -8.39 -20.14
CA GLY A 267 5.66 -9.70 -20.34
C GLY A 267 5.06 -10.27 -19.03
N LEU A 268 3.98 -11.06 -19.13
CA LEU A 268 3.35 -11.65 -17.93
C LEU A 268 4.19 -12.82 -17.41
N GLY A 269 4.54 -12.76 -16.14
CA GLY A 269 5.26 -13.85 -15.46
C GLY A 269 6.72 -14.03 -15.90
N VAL A 270 7.35 -12.96 -16.39
CA VAL A 270 8.73 -12.98 -16.88
C VAL A 270 9.65 -12.15 -16.00
#